data_2944be71f0231605d0e9659883051afb
#
_entry.id   2944be71f0231605d0e9659883051afb
#
_cell.length_a   1.000
_cell.length_b   1.000
_cell.length_c   1.000
_cell.angle_alpha   90.00
_cell.angle_beta   90.00
_cell.angle_gamma   90.00
#
_symmetry.space_group_name_H-M   'P 1'
#
loop_
_entity.id
_entity.type
_entity.pdbx_description
1 polymer ?
#
loop_
_entity_poly.entity_id
_entity_poly.type
_entity_poly.pdbx_seq_one_letter_code
_entity_poly.pdbx_strand_id
1 'polypeptide(L)'
;MASTEPVSTGGGEEHAVLATLHRLLATVADRDKAGMAELLLPDGCAVQSRDHQVTCTPLRDFPDLMPGGEATLEEQFHHPLVRVDDDIAVVWSRYDFIVNGDVHHWGTNILSFLKQDGRWRISAVADNGRTSPRPVDWDQA
;
A
#
# COMPACT_ATOMS: atom_id res chain seq x y z
N MET A 1 19.14 -17.72 24.61
CA MET A 1 18.72 -17.55 24.03
C MET A 1 18.28 -17.57 23.05
N ALA A 2 18.30 -17.57 22.55
CA ALA A 2 17.96 -17.51 21.76
C ALA A 2 17.58 -17.38 20.91
N SER A 3 17.44 -17.35 20.45
CA SER A 3 17.07 -17.20 19.70
C SER A 3 16.80 -16.94 18.83
N THR A 4 16.93 -16.99 18.42
CA THR A 4 16.82 -16.52 17.41
C THR A 4 16.25 -17.05 16.26
N GLU A 5 15.53 -17.82 16.08
CA GLU A 5 14.86 -18.23 15.11
C GLU A 5 13.80 -17.51 14.61
N PRO A 6 13.65 -16.36 14.79
CA PRO A 6 12.59 -15.54 14.36
C PRO A 6 12.51 -15.46 12.87
N VAL A 7 13.58 -15.75 12.26
CA VAL A 7 13.63 -15.61 10.85
C VAL A 7 12.62 -16.46 10.12
N SER A 8 12.48 -17.67 10.56
CA SER A 8 11.66 -18.59 9.82
C SER A 8 10.19 -18.25 9.94
N THR A 9 9.77 -17.67 11.04
CA THR A 9 8.37 -17.30 11.18
C THR A 9 8.07 -16.04 10.41
N GLY A 10 9.06 -15.15 10.30
CA GLY A 10 8.88 -13.92 9.56
C GLY A 10 8.57 -14.15 8.10
N GLY A 11 9.15 -15.17 7.47
CA GLY A 11 8.93 -15.45 6.07
C GLY A 11 7.48 -15.74 5.72
N GLY A 12 6.80 -16.54 6.53
CA GLY A 12 5.39 -16.86 6.29
C GLY A 12 4.49 -15.69 6.48
N GLU A 13 4.71 -14.90 7.54
CA GLU A 13 3.89 -13.74 7.81
C GLU A 13 4.18 -12.62 6.80
N GLU A 14 5.43 -12.46 6.39
CA GLU A 14 5.76 -11.49 5.34
C GLU A 14 5.01 -11.80 4.06
N HIS A 15 4.91 -13.08 3.72
CA HIS A 15 4.17 -13.50 2.54
C HIS A 15 2.69 -13.13 2.66
N ALA A 16 2.10 -13.33 3.83
CA ALA A 16 0.71 -13.00 4.07
C ALA A 16 0.45 -11.50 4.00
N VAL A 17 1.37 -10.68 4.50
CA VAL A 17 1.27 -9.23 4.41
C VAL A 17 1.35 -8.80 2.94
N LEU A 18 2.30 -9.36 2.18
CA LEU A 18 2.43 -9.06 0.76
C LEU A 18 1.20 -9.51 -0.03
N ALA A 19 0.60 -10.63 0.35
CA ALA A 19 -0.63 -11.08 -0.30
C ALA A 19 -1.77 -10.06 -0.09
N THR A 20 -1.86 -9.49 1.10
CA THR A 20 -2.84 -8.44 1.38
C THR A 20 -2.56 -7.20 0.54
N LEU A 21 -1.29 -6.82 0.44
CA LEU A 21 -0.89 -5.70 -0.41
C LEU A 21 -1.27 -5.95 -1.86
N HIS A 22 -0.97 -7.13 -2.39
CA HIS A 22 -1.29 -7.45 -3.78
C HIS A 22 -2.80 -7.42 -4.03
N ARG A 23 -3.61 -7.84 -3.06
CA ARG A 23 -5.06 -7.72 -3.20
C ARG A 23 -5.49 -6.26 -3.23
N LEU A 24 -4.85 -5.41 -2.43
CA LEU A 24 -5.13 -3.97 -2.48
C LEU A 24 -4.86 -3.41 -3.87
N LEU A 25 -3.71 -3.75 -4.45
CA LEU A 25 -3.36 -3.26 -5.79
C LEU A 25 -4.34 -3.77 -6.85
N ALA A 26 -4.82 -5.00 -6.70
CA ALA A 26 -5.82 -5.55 -7.61
C ALA A 26 -7.14 -4.79 -7.51
N THR A 27 -7.56 -4.37 -6.30
CA THR A 27 -8.78 -3.60 -6.14
C THR A 27 -8.69 -2.23 -6.82
N VAL A 28 -7.50 -1.65 -6.87
CA VAL A 28 -7.28 -0.39 -7.59
C VAL A 28 -7.49 -0.61 -9.09
N ALA A 29 -6.86 -1.65 -9.65
CA ALA A 29 -6.99 -1.94 -11.08
C ALA A 29 -8.43 -2.24 -11.47
N ASP A 30 -9.17 -2.93 -10.59
CA ASP A 30 -10.54 -3.35 -10.86
C ASP A 30 -11.57 -2.30 -10.43
N ARG A 31 -11.16 -1.23 -9.81
CA ARG A 31 -12.04 -0.22 -9.20
C ARG A 31 -13.05 -0.87 -8.26
N ASP A 32 -12.59 -1.86 -7.49
CA ASP A 32 -13.43 -2.64 -6.59
C ASP A 32 -13.43 -1.99 -5.20
N LYS A 33 -14.33 -1.03 -5.00
CA LYS A 33 -14.39 -0.29 -3.74
C LYS A 33 -14.75 -1.19 -2.56
N ALA A 34 -15.68 -2.11 -2.75
CA ALA A 34 -16.09 -3.02 -1.69
C ALA A 34 -14.93 -3.95 -1.29
N GLY A 35 -14.23 -4.49 -2.29
CA GLY A 35 -13.06 -5.34 -2.02
C GLY A 35 -11.96 -4.58 -1.30
N MET A 36 -11.71 -3.33 -1.68
CA MET A 36 -10.73 -2.50 -0.99
C MET A 36 -11.14 -2.26 0.47
N ALA A 37 -12.42 -1.95 0.71
CA ALA A 37 -12.90 -1.67 2.05
C ALA A 37 -12.66 -2.85 2.99
N GLU A 38 -12.73 -4.08 2.49
CA GLU A 38 -12.50 -5.26 3.31
C GLU A 38 -11.05 -5.41 3.77
N LEU A 39 -10.12 -4.77 3.09
CA LEU A 39 -8.70 -4.83 3.41
C LEU A 39 -8.27 -3.75 4.39
N LEU A 40 -9.14 -2.80 4.68
CA LEU A 40 -8.83 -1.62 5.48
C LEU A 40 -9.50 -1.68 6.84
N LEU A 41 -8.79 -1.23 7.87
CA LEU A 41 -9.41 -0.96 9.17
C LEU A 41 -10.08 0.41 9.06
N PRO A 42 -11.40 0.50 9.21
CA PRO A 42 -12.11 1.75 8.93
C PRO A 42 -11.71 2.92 9.83
N ASP A 43 -11.22 2.63 11.05
CA ASP A 43 -10.79 3.68 11.96
C ASP A 43 -9.36 4.13 11.71
N GLY A 44 -8.68 3.55 10.75
CA GLY A 44 -7.34 3.99 10.36
C GLY A 44 -7.38 5.26 9.54
N CYS A 45 -6.21 5.69 9.10
CA CYS A 45 -6.05 6.97 8.41
C CYS A 45 -5.06 6.86 7.26
N ALA A 46 -5.35 7.55 6.15
CA ALA A 46 -4.41 7.75 5.07
C ALA A 46 -3.98 9.21 5.07
N VAL A 47 -2.68 9.45 5.21
CA VAL A 47 -2.12 10.81 5.20
C VAL A 47 -1.21 10.88 3.98
N GLN A 48 -1.58 11.68 3.00
CA GLN A 48 -0.89 11.70 1.73
C GLN A 48 -0.35 13.08 1.44
N SER A 49 0.88 13.14 0.92
CA SER A 49 1.45 14.36 0.38
C SER A 49 1.40 14.24 -1.14
N ARG A 50 0.81 15.23 -1.80
CA ARG A 50 0.78 15.28 -3.25
C ARG A 50 1.41 16.60 -3.66
N ASP A 51 2.62 16.53 -4.24
CA ASP A 51 3.40 17.72 -4.58
C ASP A 51 3.49 18.66 -3.36
N HIS A 52 3.78 18.08 -2.19
CA HIS A 52 3.96 18.78 -0.90
C HIS A 52 2.67 19.32 -0.26
N GLN A 53 1.51 18.98 -0.81
CA GLN A 53 0.22 19.31 -0.18
C GLN A 53 -0.26 18.08 0.59
N VAL A 54 -0.44 18.22 1.90
CA VAL A 54 -0.79 17.10 2.78
C VAL A 54 -2.31 17.06 2.97
N THR A 55 -2.89 15.87 2.79
CA THR A 55 -4.30 15.62 3.06
C THR A 55 -4.41 14.43 3.99
N CYS A 56 -5.51 14.37 4.73
CA CYS A 56 -5.78 13.25 5.64
C CYS A 56 -7.18 12.73 5.35
N THR A 57 -7.31 11.43 5.15
CA THR A 57 -8.58 10.78 4.83
C THR A 57 -8.75 9.58 5.74
N PRO A 58 -9.87 9.45 6.44
CA PRO A 58 -10.16 8.20 7.17
C PRO A 58 -10.19 7.04 6.19
N LEU A 59 -9.67 5.89 6.61
CA LEU A 59 -9.62 4.73 5.70
C LEU A 59 -11.02 4.30 5.26
N ARG A 60 -12.05 4.52 6.08
CA ARG A 60 -13.42 4.20 5.66
C ARG A 60 -13.84 4.95 4.41
N ASP A 61 -13.26 6.12 4.16
CA ASP A 61 -13.58 6.93 2.99
C ASP A 61 -12.58 6.75 1.86
N PHE A 62 -11.50 6.04 2.11
CA PHE A 62 -10.42 5.90 1.14
C PHE A 62 -10.86 5.25 -0.19
N PRO A 63 -11.70 4.21 -0.18
CA PRO A 63 -12.14 3.62 -1.46
C PRO A 63 -12.83 4.62 -2.39
N ASP A 64 -13.50 5.64 -1.84
CA ASP A 64 -14.18 6.64 -2.67
C ASP A 64 -13.20 7.61 -3.35
N LEU A 65 -11.93 7.58 -2.99
CA LEU A 65 -10.92 8.41 -3.66
C LEU A 65 -10.47 7.82 -4.99
N MET A 66 -10.82 6.58 -5.31
CA MET A 66 -10.43 6.00 -6.58
C MET A 66 -11.08 6.76 -7.73
N PRO A 67 -10.29 7.13 -8.76
CA PRO A 67 -10.85 7.84 -9.90
C PRO A 67 -11.95 7.02 -10.57
N GLY A 68 -13.02 7.68 -10.98
CA GLY A 68 -14.05 7.05 -11.80
C GLY A 68 -13.63 7.07 -13.27
N GLY A 69 -14.55 6.59 -14.12
CA GLY A 69 -14.36 6.64 -15.56
C GLY A 69 -13.79 5.36 -16.13
N GLU A 70 -13.30 5.46 -17.38
CA GLU A 70 -12.89 4.29 -18.14
C GLU A 70 -11.38 4.15 -18.28
N ALA A 71 -10.61 5.07 -17.73
CA ALA A 71 -9.15 4.98 -17.79
C ALA A 71 -8.68 3.71 -17.07
N THR A 72 -7.66 3.07 -17.60
CA THR A 72 -7.05 1.95 -16.89
C THR A 72 -6.21 2.49 -15.74
N LEU A 73 -6.31 1.85 -14.59
CA LEU A 73 -5.55 2.22 -13.40
C LEU A 73 -4.67 1.05 -13.00
N GLU A 74 -3.45 1.36 -12.61
CA GLU A 74 -2.52 0.35 -12.11
C GLU A 74 -1.59 1.01 -11.11
N GLU A 75 -1.39 0.37 -9.97
CA GLU A 75 -0.39 0.82 -9.02
C GLU A 75 0.66 -0.27 -8.90
N GLN A 76 1.92 0.09 -9.05
CA GLN A 76 3.04 -0.85 -8.98
C GLN A 76 3.92 -0.48 -7.81
N PHE A 77 4.24 -1.47 -6.97
CA PHE A 77 5.18 -1.32 -5.88
C PHE A 77 6.49 -2.00 -6.30
N HIS A 78 7.60 -1.28 -6.12
CA HIS A 78 8.91 -1.75 -6.55
C HIS A 78 9.73 -2.19 -5.34
N HIS A 79 10.05 -3.50 -5.27
CA HIS A 79 10.91 -4.06 -4.24
C HIS A 79 10.44 -3.71 -2.81
N PRO A 80 9.19 -4.05 -2.45
CA PRO A 80 8.67 -3.71 -1.13
C PRO A 80 9.49 -4.32 -0.01
N LEU A 81 9.80 -3.51 0.99
CA LEU A 81 10.49 -3.94 2.19
C LEU A 81 9.44 -4.18 3.27
N VAL A 82 9.40 -5.39 3.81
CA VAL A 82 8.39 -5.81 4.77
C VAL A 82 9.06 -6.12 6.10
N ARG A 83 8.45 -5.67 7.19
CA ARG A 83 8.86 -6.02 8.55
C ARG A 83 7.63 -6.46 9.32
N VAL A 84 7.74 -7.55 10.06
CA VAL A 84 6.63 -8.11 10.83
C VAL A 84 7.10 -8.38 12.24
N ASP A 85 6.25 -8.05 13.20
CA ASP A 85 6.43 -8.43 14.59
C ASP A 85 5.06 -8.85 15.12
N ASP A 86 4.86 -10.15 15.32
CA ASP A 86 3.60 -10.73 15.84
C ASP A 86 2.39 -10.24 15.02
N ASP A 87 1.60 -9.35 15.55
CA ASP A 87 0.35 -8.89 14.94
C ASP A 87 0.46 -7.52 14.28
N ILE A 88 1.67 -6.99 14.10
CA ILE A 88 1.87 -5.71 13.43
C ILE A 88 2.90 -5.86 12.32
N ALA A 89 2.70 -5.14 11.23
CA ALA A 89 3.63 -5.16 10.12
C ALA A 89 3.69 -3.81 9.43
N VAL A 90 4.76 -3.58 8.70
CA VAL A 90 4.94 -2.37 7.90
C VAL A 90 5.50 -2.76 6.54
N VAL A 91 5.07 -2.05 5.51
CA VAL A 91 5.65 -2.12 4.17
C VAL A 91 6.13 -0.73 3.80
N TRP A 92 7.37 -0.65 3.33
CA TRP A 92 7.97 0.55 2.75
C TRP A 92 8.27 0.21 1.31
N SER A 93 7.79 1.02 0.34
CA SER A 93 8.05 0.70 -1.05
C SER A 93 7.98 1.95 -1.91
N ARG A 94 8.85 2.04 -2.89
CA ARG A 94 8.66 2.98 -3.99
C ARG A 94 7.48 2.50 -4.82
N TYR A 95 6.78 3.43 -5.45
CA TYR A 95 5.63 3.07 -6.26
C TYR A 95 5.48 4.01 -7.45
N ASP A 96 4.77 3.49 -8.46
CA ASP A 96 4.25 4.26 -9.57
C ASP A 96 2.74 4.08 -9.61
N PHE A 97 2.01 5.16 -9.82
CA PHE A 97 0.58 5.09 -10.12
C PHE A 97 0.39 5.41 -11.59
N ILE A 98 -0.17 4.46 -12.32
CA ILE A 98 -0.18 4.46 -13.78
C ILE A 98 -1.62 4.61 -14.26
N VAL A 99 -1.85 5.56 -15.18
CA VAL A 99 -3.16 5.82 -15.76
C VAL A 99 -3.02 5.70 -17.27
N ASN A 100 -3.78 4.79 -17.88
CA ASN A 100 -3.72 4.52 -19.31
C ASN A 100 -2.29 4.23 -19.79
N GLY A 101 -1.53 3.51 -18.98
CA GLY A 101 -0.17 3.11 -19.34
C GLY A 101 0.92 4.14 -19.04
N ASP A 102 0.55 5.35 -18.62
CA ASP A 102 1.54 6.39 -18.31
C ASP A 102 1.60 6.66 -16.81
N VAL A 103 2.79 6.91 -16.29
CA VAL A 103 2.97 7.24 -14.88
C VAL A 103 2.31 8.59 -14.61
N HIS A 104 1.27 8.58 -13.77
CA HIS A 104 0.58 9.80 -13.36
C HIS A 104 1.28 10.45 -12.17
N HIS A 105 1.67 9.64 -11.19
CA HIS A 105 2.48 10.11 -10.07
C HIS A 105 3.29 8.95 -9.53
N TRP A 106 4.29 9.29 -8.73
CA TRP A 106 5.28 8.34 -8.23
C TRP A 106 5.78 8.82 -6.88
N GLY A 107 6.24 7.90 -6.06
CA GLY A 107 6.70 8.27 -4.74
C GLY A 107 7.05 7.06 -3.90
N THR A 108 6.98 7.24 -2.59
CA THR A 108 7.16 6.17 -1.62
C THR A 108 5.87 6.00 -0.82
N ASN A 109 5.48 4.75 -0.62
CA ASN A 109 4.34 4.39 0.21
C ASN A 109 4.83 3.72 1.49
N ILE A 110 4.19 4.06 2.60
CA ILE A 110 4.35 3.35 3.87
C ILE A 110 2.96 2.87 4.27
N LEU A 111 2.84 1.55 4.48
CA LEU A 111 1.59 0.99 4.96
C LEU A 111 1.85 0.25 6.25
N SER A 112 1.01 0.46 7.25
CA SER A 112 1.04 -0.37 8.44
C SER A 112 -0.14 -1.32 8.41
N PHE A 113 0.07 -2.50 8.98
CA PHE A 113 -0.92 -3.57 9.00
C PHE A 113 -1.08 -4.07 10.42
N LEU A 114 -2.29 -4.46 10.78
CA LEU A 114 -2.56 -5.16 12.03
C LEU A 114 -3.29 -6.46 11.72
N LYS A 115 -2.96 -7.49 12.46
CA LYS A 115 -3.58 -8.81 12.29
C LYS A 115 -4.70 -8.95 13.31
N GLN A 116 -5.89 -9.24 12.82
CA GLN A 116 -7.06 -9.41 13.68
C GLN A 116 -7.85 -10.59 13.15
N ASP A 117 -8.19 -11.51 14.04
CA ASP A 117 -8.94 -12.73 13.68
C ASP A 117 -8.26 -13.51 12.54
N GLY A 118 -6.94 -13.57 12.59
CA GLY A 118 -6.15 -14.30 11.60
C GLY A 118 -5.96 -13.60 10.28
N ARG A 119 -6.40 -12.34 10.15
CA ARG A 119 -6.34 -11.61 8.89
C ARG A 119 -5.55 -10.32 9.05
N TRP A 120 -4.65 -10.07 8.10
CA TRP A 120 -3.94 -8.79 8.03
C TRP A 120 -4.83 -7.74 7.38
N ARG A 121 -4.93 -6.58 8.01
CA ARG A 121 -5.66 -5.44 7.48
C ARG A 121 -4.80 -4.19 7.58
N ILE A 122 -4.99 -3.28 6.65
CA ILE A 122 -4.23 -2.03 6.59
C ILE A 122 -4.77 -1.07 7.64
N SER A 123 -3.89 -0.61 8.52
CA SER A 123 -4.26 0.30 9.61
C SER A 123 -3.91 1.75 9.32
N ALA A 124 -2.94 2.00 8.45
CA ALA A 124 -2.56 3.35 8.06
C ALA A 124 -1.80 3.32 6.75
N VAL A 125 -1.91 4.42 6.02
CA VAL A 125 -1.18 4.62 4.77
C VAL A 125 -0.58 6.01 4.80
N ALA A 126 0.66 6.14 4.33
CA ALA A 126 1.26 7.44 4.07
C ALA A 126 2.01 7.36 2.76
N ASP A 127 1.89 8.39 1.93
CA ASP A 127 2.68 8.44 0.71
C ASP A 127 3.04 9.88 0.35
N ASN A 128 4.09 10.05 -0.45
CA ASN A 128 4.57 11.35 -0.87
C ASN A 128 4.55 11.48 -2.40
N GLY A 129 3.44 11.18 -3.02
CA GLY A 129 3.32 11.21 -4.48
C GLY A 129 3.68 12.55 -5.11
N ARG A 130 4.35 12.49 -6.26
CA ARG A 130 4.80 13.65 -7.02
C ARG A 130 4.38 13.50 -8.47
N THR A 131 4.00 14.60 -9.10
CA THR A 131 3.64 14.61 -10.51
C THR A 131 4.76 15.15 -11.40
N SER A 132 5.89 15.58 -10.82
CA SER A 132 7.07 15.99 -11.58
C SER A 132 7.66 14.80 -12.35
N PRO A 133 8.57 15.03 -13.30
CA PRO A 133 9.13 13.92 -14.08
C PRO A 133 9.79 12.87 -13.19
N ARG A 134 9.46 11.63 -13.45
CA ARG A 134 9.94 10.48 -12.67
C ARG A 134 11.38 10.15 -13.06
N PRO A 135 12.27 9.92 -12.09
CA PRO A 135 13.64 9.47 -12.41
C PRO A 135 13.60 8.14 -13.17
N VAL A 136 14.50 7.98 -14.15
CA VAL A 136 14.48 6.82 -15.05
C VAL A 136 14.74 5.50 -14.33
N ASP A 137 15.46 5.55 -13.20
CA ASP A 137 15.81 4.34 -12.46
C ASP A 137 14.98 4.21 -11.16
N TRP A 138 13.85 4.91 -11.09
CA TRP A 138 13.01 4.94 -9.88
C TRP A 138 12.60 3.55 -9.41
N ASP A 139 12.31 2.66 -10.34
CA ASP A 139 11.82 1.33 -10.03
C ASP A 139 12.94 0.33 -9.70
N GLN A 140 14.19 0.76 -9.66
CA GLN A 140 15.30 -0.15 -9.46
C GLN A 140 15.90 -0.11 -8.06
N ALA A 141 15.49 0.81 -7.24
CA ALA A 141 16.08 0.96 -5.90
C ALA A 141 15.29 0.25 -4.82
#